data_178c187c4b0867b982f277d25bd90885
#
_entry.id   178c187c4b0867b982f277d25bd90885
#
_cell.length_a   1.000
_cell.length_b   1.000
_cell.length_c   1.000
_cell.angle_alpha   90.00
_cell.angle_beta   90.00
_cell.angle_gamma   90.00
#
_symmetry.space_group_name_H-M   'P 1'
#
loop_
_entity.id
_entity.type
_entity.pdbx_description
1 polymer ?
#
loop_
_entity_poly.entity_id
_entity_poly.type
_entity_poly.pdbx_seq_one_letter_code
_entity_poly.pdbx_strand_id
1 'polypeptide(L)'
;MDSTLRSSLAQRAKEITTRELATYAERTAGSQRANARARKVLPLGVPSSFQAYDPYPIVVRRSHGSWMEDVDGNRYTDYDMGFGALFVGHGHPTVRAAVDLQLDNGTLFVTPCEGNADVAELLAQRYGLPMWRFTNSGTEATMDAIRVARAATGRHKIVKVEGGYHGHHDEVMISMKPPLHLAGPAHAPHSVPSSEGISPGVVRDTIVVPYNDPDALERALSNNDVACFIVEPVMENIGICLPQPGYLQAVREITQRHGTLLIFDEVKTGITAGWGGATGEVGVLPDLVSLAKSIGGGLPLGAFGGKQVYMDLITEGRVIHLGTYNGNPLCMAAARATLADVCTPDTTLDTIRRNALLIDAVNEVIDGAGLPAHTVAFGAKGCVTWAEVPIRDYRDYKATDFDLAFAQWIHGINRGVLLPPGLDEQWLISVMHTDADAMHYANVFAEFVTDLMA
;
A
#
# COMPACT_ATOMS: atom_id res chain seq x y z
N MET A 1 11.16 -28.61 -2.43
CA MET A 1 9.87 -29.29 -2.76
C MET A 1 10.09 -30.33 -3.87
N ASP A 2 9.40 -31.49 -3.78
CA ASP A 2 9.38 -32.51 -4.82
C ASP A 2 8.79 -31.93 -6.13
N SER A 3 9.46 -32.16 -7.28
CA SER A 3 9.01 -31.71 -8.60
C SER A 3 7.63 -32.25 -8.97
N THR A 4 7.26 -33.43 -8.46
CA THR A 4 5.97 -34.07 -8.66
C THR A 4 4.85 -33.29 -7.98
N LEU A 5 5.05 -32.88 -6.74
CA LEU A 5 4.07 -32.07 -5.99
C LEU A 5 3.86 -30.70 -6.67
N ARG A 6 4.94 -30.03 -7.07
CA ARG A 6 4.85 -28.75 -7.79
C ARG A 6 4.04 -28.87 -9.08
N SER A 7 4.28 -29.92 -9.87
CA SER A 7 3.53 -30.16 -11.10
C SER A 7 2.04 -30.44 -10.83
N SER A 8 1.75 -31.20 -9.78
CA SER A 8 0.35 -31.49 -9.36
C SER A 8 -0.38 -30.23 -8.93
N LEU A 9 0.22 -29.40 -8.06
CA LEU A 9 -0.38 -28.13 -7.62
C LEU A 9 -0.64 -27.18 -8.78
N ALA A 10 0.31 -27.04 -9.73
CA ALA A 10 0.14 -26.21 -10.91
C ALA A 10 -1.00 -26.69 -11.82
N GLN A 11 -1.18 -28.01 -11.98
CA GLN A 11 -2.29 -28.57 -12.74
C GLN A 11 -3.63 -28.30 -12.06
N ARG A 12 -3.72 -28.55 -10.75
CA ARG A 12 -4.94 -28.30 -9.96
C ARG A 12 -5.31 -26.82 -9.93
N ALA A 13 -4.34 -25.92 -9.79
CA ALA A 13 -4.59 -24.48 -9.86
C ALA A 13 -5.28 -24.07 -11.16
N LYS A 14 -4.86 -24.62 -12.31
CA LYS A 14 -5.48 -24.38 -13.62
C LYS A 14 -6.92 -24.90 -13.70
N GLU A 15 -7.17 -26.10 -13.16
CA GLU A 15 -8.52 -26.68 -13.12
C GLU A 15 -9.45 -25.85 -12.24
N ILE A 16 -9.00 -25.48 -11.04
CA ILE A 16 -9.73 -24.60 -10.13
C ILE A 16 -10.01 -23.26 -10.81
N THR A 17 -8.99 -22.63 -11.37
CA THR A 17 -9.12 -21.33 -12.07
C THR A 17 -10.17 -21.40 -13.18
N THR A 18 -10.15 -22.44 -14.00
CA THR A 18 -11.11 -22.61 -15.11
C THR A 18 -12.53 -22.73 -14.60
N ARG A 19 -12.75 -23.53 -13.58
CA ARG A 19 -14.08 -23.71 -12.96
C ARG A 19 -14.57 -22.44 -12.28
N GLU A 20 -13.72 -21.79 -11.50
CA GLU A 20 -14.07 -20.59 -10.75
C GLU A 20 -14.31 -19.38 -11.65
N LEU A 21 -13.61 -19.25 -12.78
CA LEU A 21 -13.91 -18.21 -13.78
C LEU A 21 -15.30 -18.38 -14.40
N ALA A 22 -15.73 -19.61 -14.65
CA ALA A 22 -17.10 -19.87 -15.12
C ALA A 22 -18.14 -19.46 -14.07
N THR A 23 -17.93 -19.86 -12.82
CA THR A 23 -18.78 -19.46 -11.68
C THR A 23 -18.82 -17.94 -11.50
N TYR A 24 -17.67 -17.27 -11.61
CA TYR A 24 -17.57 -15.81 -11.53
C TYR A 24 -18.42 -15.13 -12.62
N ALA A 25 -18.33 -15.61 -13.86
CA ALA A 25 -19.09 -15.05 -14.98
C ALA A 25 -20.61 -15.23 -14.80
N GLU A 26 -21.06 -16.36 -14.27
CA GLU A 26 -22.47 -16.59 -13.96
C GLU A 26 -23.00 -15.68 -12.86
N ARG A 27 -22.20 -15.50 -11.78
CA ARG A 27 -22.57 -14.71 -10.61
C ARG A 27 -22.53 -13.20 -10.84
N THR A 28 -21.71 -12.71 -11.78
CA THR A 28 -21.39 -11.28 -11.95
C THR A 28 -21.75 -10.75 -13.34
N ALA A 29 -22.80 -11.30 -13.95
CA ALA A 29 -23.24 -10.88 -15.29
C ALA A 29 -23.65 -9.40 -15.40
N GLY A 30 -24.14 -8.78 -14.32
CA GLY A 30 -24.43 -7.34 -14.24
C GLY A 30 -23.16 -6.52 -14.25
N SER A 31 -22.16 -6.92 -13.47
CA SER A 31 -20.83 -6.31 -13.44
C SER A 31 -20.15 -6.36 -14.81
N GLN A 32 -20.28 -7.52 -15.51
CA GLN A 32 -19.78 -7.67 -16.88
C GLN A 32 -20.41 -6.66 -17.84
N ARG A 33 -21.76 -6.52 -17.81
CA ARG A 33 -22.46 -5.53 -18.65
C ARG A 33 -22.08 -4.10 -18.30
N ALA A 34 -21.95 -3.78 -17.01
CA ALA A 34 -21.55 -2.46 -16.55
C ALA A 34 -20.11 -2.11 -17.01
N ASN A 35 -19.16 -3.05 -16.90
CA ASN A 35 -17.81 -2.89 -17.39
C ASN A 35 -17.77 -2.71 -18.91
N ALA A 36 -18.52 -3.50 -19.67
CA ALA A 36 -18.64 -3.36 -21.13
C ALA A 36 -19.18 -1.97 -21.55
N ARG A 37 -20.11 -1.40 -20.76
CA ARG A 37 -20.59 -0.02 -20.95
C ARG A 37 -19.47 0.99 -20.62
N ALA A 38 -18.78 0.82 -19.51
CA ALA A 38 -17.72 1.71 -19.05
C ALA A 38 -16.55 1.77 -20.03
N ARG A 39 -16.17 0.65 -20.63
CA ARG A 39 -15.11 0.58 -21.67
C ARG A 39 -15.35 1.47 -22.89
N LYS A 40 -16.59 1.94 -23.14
CA LYS A 40 -16.89 2.85 -24.22
C LYS A 40 -16.44 4.30 -23.97
N VAL A 41 -16.21 4.66 -22.69
CA VAL A 41 -15.90 6.03 -22.25
C VAL A 41 -14.72 6.11 -21.26
N LEU A 42 -14.28 4.99 -20.72
CA LEU A 42 -13.15 4.88 -19.80
C LEU A 42 -12.13 3.87 -20.36
N PRO A 43 -10.87 4.21 -20.48
CA PRO A 43 -9.82 3.24 -20.79
C PRO A 43 -9.86 2.08 -19.78
N LEU A 44 -9.75 0.83 -20.25
CA LEU A 44 -9.89 -0.38 -19.45
C LEU A 44 -11.28 -0.56 -18.78
N GLY A 45 -12.21 0.39 -18.91
CA GLY A 45 -13.51 0.39 -18.23
C GLY A 45 -13.47 0.82 -16.77
N VAL A 46 -12.36 1.41 -16.32
CA VAL A 46 -12.12 1.80 -14.92
C VAL A 46 -11.50 3.21 -14.83
N PRO A 47 -11.68 3.92 -13.69
CA PRO A 47 -11.08 5.23 -13.47
C PRO A 47 -9.55 5.21 -13.30
N SER A 48 -8.98 4.11 -12.81
CA SER A 48 -7.55 3.93 -12.59
C SER A 48 -7.12 2.51 -12.96
N SER A 49 -5.92 2.37 -13.53
CA SER A 49 -5.40 1.06 -13.97
C SER A 49 -5.33 0.00 -12.86
N PHE A 50 -5.13 0.41 -11.61
CA PHE A 50 -5.16 -0.52 -10.46
C PHE A 50 -6.52 -1.19 -10.22
N GLN A 51 -7.60 -0.62 -10.74
CA GLN A 51 -8.95 -1.17 -10.60
C GLN A 51 -9.30 -2.17 -11.70
N ALA A 52 -8.44 -2.31 -12.72
CA ALA A 52 -8.65 -3.26 -13.81
C ALA A 52 -8.04 -4.62 -13.44
N TYR A 53 -8.84 -5.68 -13.59
CA TYR A 53 -8.39 -7.07 -13.47
C TYR A 53 -9.21 -7.99 -14.35
N ASP A 54 -8.65 -9.16 -14.64
CA ASP A 54 -9.27 -10.19 -15.46
C ASP A 54 -10.25 -11.06 -14.65
N PRO A 55 -11.35 -11.48 -15.28
CA PRO A 55 -11.77 -11.17 -16.66
C PRO A 55 -12.42 -9.78 -16.79
N TYR A 56 -12.89 -9.21 -15.72
CA TYR A 56 -13.44 -7.86 -15.53
C TYR A 56 -13.68 -7.63 -14.03
N PRO A 57 -13.64 -6.37 -13.56
CA PRO A 57 -13.92 -6.07 -12.16
C PRO A 57 -15.40 -6.20 -11.81
N ILE A 58 -15.69 -6.62 -10.56
CA ILE A 58 -17.03 -6.44 -9.99
C ILE A 58 -17.36 -4.94 -9.93
N VAL A 59 -18.63 -4.61 -10.07
CA VAL A 59 -19.10 -3.23 -9.96
C VAL A 59 -19.88 -3.09 -8.66
N VAL A 60 -19.31 -2.38 -7.69
CA VAL A 60 -19.88 -2.22 -6.36
C VAL A 60 -21.07 -1.26 -6.40
N ARG A 61 -22.15 -1.64 -5.74
CA ARG A 61 -23.37 -0.84 -5.57
C ARG A 61 -23.41 -0.11 -4.23
N ARG A 62 -22.99 -0.78 -3.15
CA ARG A 62 -22.98 -0.22 -1.79
C ARG A 62 -22.00 -0.98 -0.91
N SER A 63 -21.61 -0.34 0.19
CA SER A 63 -20.74 -0.93 1.20
C SER A 63 -21.13 -0.45 2.60
N HIS A 64 -20.76 -1.22 3.64
CA HIS A 64 -20.94 -0.84 5.02
C HIS A 64 -20.04 -1.70 5.93
N GLY A 65 -19.37 -1.10 6.89
CA GLY A 65 -18.52 -1.82 7.85
C GLY A 65 -17.38 -2.55 7.16
N SER A 66 -17.40 -3.87 7.25
CA SER A 66 -16.41 -4.77 6.65
C SER A 66 -16.85 -5.37 5.30
N TRP A 67 -17.96 -4.94 4.69
CA TRP A 67 -18.50 -5.61 3.52
C TRP A 67 -18.90 -4.67 2.38
N MET A 68 -18.89 -5.22 1.17
CA MET A 68 -19.42 -4.62 -0.06
C MET A 68 -20.48 -5.51 -0.71
N GLU A 69 -21.36 -4.90 -1.50
CA GLU A 69 -22.35 -5.58 -2.35
C GLU A 69 -22.22 -5.06 -3.77
N ASP A 70 -22.14 -5.97 -4.74
CA ASP A 70 -22.06 -5.63 -6.15
C ASP A 70 -23.44 -5.35 -6.76
N VAL A 71 -23.45 -4.97 -8.05
CA VAL A 71 -24.69 -4.71 -8.80
C VAL A 71 -25.51 -5.96 -9.07
N ASP A 72 -24.95 -7.14 -8.92
CA ASP A 72 -25.58 -8.44 -9.06
C ASP A 72 -26.20 -8.94 -7.74
N GLY A 73 -25.95 -8.24 -6.63
CA GLY A 73 -26.44 -8.57 -5.30
C GLY A 73 -25.55 -9.54 -4.52
N ASN A 74 -24.37 -9.85 -5.03
CA ASN A 74 -23.40 -10.64 -4.29
C ASN A 74 -22.78 -9.81 -3.19
N ARG A 75 -22.62 -10.41 -2.01
CA ARG A 75 -22.02 -9.77 -0.85
C ARG A 75 -20.63 -10.35 -0.58
N TYR A 76 -19.69 -9.47 -0.26
CA TYR A 76 -18.31 -9.80 -0.01
C TYR A 76 -17.85 -9.18 1.31
N THR A 77 -17.14 -9.94 2.14
CA THR A 77 -16.29 -9.34 3.17
C THR A 77 -15.08 -8.72 2.48
N ASP A 78 -14.90 -7.42 2.69
CA ASP A 78 -13.89 -6.61 1.99
C ASP A 78 -12.59 -6.57 2.75
N TYR A 79 -11.60 -7.34 2.33
CA TYR A 79 -10.24 -7.31 2.86
C TYR A 79 -9.28 -6.44 2.02
N ASP A 80 -9.75 -5.90 0.88
CA ASP A 80 -9.02 -4.90 0.11
C ASP A 80 -9.02 -3.54 0.80
N MET A 81 -10.18 -3.14 1.35
CA MET A 81 -10.35 -1.86 2.02
C MET A 81 -9.74 -0.68 1.23
N GLY A 82 -9.94 -0.68 -0.11
CA GLY A 82 -9.43 0.34 -1.00
C GLY A 82 -7.90 0.41 -1.03
N PHE A 83 -7.25 -0.72 -1.21
CA PHE A 83 -5.78 -0.85 -1.13
C PHE A 83 -5.20 -0.35 0.20
N GLY A 84 -5.89 -0.63 1.30
CA GLY A 84 -5.49 -0.22 2.64
C GLY A 84 -5.83 1.22 3.02
N ALA A 85 -6.63 1.92 2.19
CA ALA A 85 -7.02 3.30 2.49
C ALA A 85 -8.13 3.41 3.56
N LEU A 86 -8.96 2.38 3.69
CA LEU A 86 -10.17 2.44 4.52
C LEU A 86 -9.98 1.67 5.85
N PHE A 87 -8.95 2.03 6.60
CA PHE A 87 -8.66 1.39 7.89
C PHE A 87 -9.81 1.49 8.91
N VAL A 88 -10.57 2.56 8.85
CA VAL A 88 -11.76 2.75 9.70
C VAL A 88 -12.96 1.86 9.29
N GLY A 89 -12.95 1.24 8.11
CA GLY A 89 -14.09 0.52 7.54
C GLY A 89 -15.11 1.42 6.83
N HIS A 90 -16.02 0.81 6.06
CA HIS A 90 -17.01 1.54 5.27
C HIS A 90 -18.05 2.24 6.12
N GLY A 91 -18.14 3.56 5.97
CA GLY A 91 -19.18 4.36 6.62
C GLY A 91 -19.10 4.34 8.15
N HIS A 92 -17.90 4.33 8.72
CA HIS A 92 -17.71 4.37 10.18
C HIS A 92 -18.52 5.48 10.81
N PRO A 93 -19.37 5.23 11.83
CA PRO A 93 -20.34 6.22 12.32
C PRO A 93 -19.71 7.52 12.83
N THR A 94 -18.58 7.45 13.53
CA THR A 94 -17.86 8.63 14.04
C THR A 94 -17.31 9.49 12.91
N VAL A 95 -16.66 8.87 11.89
CA VAL A 95 -16.13 9.59 10.73
C VAL A 95 -17.28 10.19 9.93
N ARG A 96 -18.35 9.42 9.71
CA ARG A 96 -19.54 9.90 9.00
C ARG A 96 -20.16 11.13 9.71
N ALA A 97 -20.36 11.07 11.02
CA ALA A 97 -20.94 12.19 11.78
C ALA A 97 -20.09 13.46 11.67
N ALA A 98 -18.74 13.33 11.69
CA ALA A 98 -17.84 14.46 11.51
C ALA A 98 -17.95 15.06 10.10
N VAL A 99 -18.05 14.20 9.07
CA VAL A 99 -18.24 14.62 7.67
C VAL A 99 -19.60 15.29 7.48
N ASP A 100 -20.68 14.70 7.98
CA ASP A 100 -22.05 15.25 7.87
C ASP A 100 -22.11 16.65 8.52
N LEU A 101 -21.54 16.82 9.71
CA LEU A 101 -21.45 18.13 10.37
C LEU A 101 -20.64 19.14 9.53
N GLN A 102 -19.54 18.71 8.93
CA GLN A 102 -18.71 19.61 8.11
C GLN A 102 -19.40 20.00 6.80
N LEU A 103 -20.24 19.13 6.22
CA LEU A 103 -21.04 19.46 5.04
C LEU A 103 -21.95 20.68 5.28
N ASP A 104 -22.53 20.80 6.48
CA ASP A 104 -23.36 21.96 6.86
C ASP A 104 -22.52 23.24 7.00
N ASN A 105 -21.21 23.11 7.30
CA ASN A 105 -20.29 24.23 7.51
C ASN A 105 -19.48 24.61 6.26
N GLY A 106 -19.63 23.86 5.16
CA GLY A 106 -18.92 24.07 3.90
C GLY A 106 -17.74 23.12 3.67
N THR A 107 -17.38 22.93 2.40
CA THR A 107 -16.47 21.87 1.97
C THR A 107 -15.12 22.35 1.46
N LEU A 108 -15.02 23.62 1.00
CA LEU A 108 -13.81 24.19 0.42
C LEU A 108 -13.78 25.71 0.62
N PHE A 109 -12.76 26.21 1.31
CA PHE A 109 -12.65 27.65 1.62
C PHE A 109 -11.50 28.34 0.88
N VAL A 110 -10.45 27.61 0.49
CA VAL A 110 -9.15 28.16 0.01
C VAL A 110 -8.45 29.06 1.06
N THR A 111 -9.00 29.09 2.28
CA THR A 111 -8.45 29.70 3.49
C THR A 111 -8.29 28.61 4.54
N PRO A 112 -7.34 28.75 5.47
CA PRO A 112 -7.16 27.76 6.54
C PRO A 112 -8.43 27.60 7.40
N CYS A 113 -8.60 26.39 7.93
CA CYS A 113 -9.56 26.07 8.98
C CYS A 113 -8.83 25.50 10.21
N GLU A 114 -9.47 25.53 11.38
CA GLU A 114 -8.87 25.00 12.62
C GLU A 114 -8.44 23.54 12.51
N GLY A 115 -9.22 22.71 11.82
CA GLY A 115 -8.91 21.31 11.58
C GLY A 115 -7.56 21.06 10.88
N ASN A 116 -6.97 22.06 10.19
CA ASN A 116 -5.64 21.92 9.62
C ASN A 116 -4.57 21.78 10.70
N ALA A 117 -4.65 22.62 11.76
CA ALA A 117 -3.74 22.53 12.89
C ALA A 117 -3.97 21.26 13.70
N ASP A 118 -5.26 20.95 14.01
CA ASP A 118 -5.61 19.73 14.76
C ASP A 118 -5.01 18.46 14.15
N VAL A 119 -5.19 18.28 12.83
CA VAL A 119 -4.65 17.08 12.13
C VAL A 119 -3.13 17.10 12.08
N ALA A 120 -2.50 18.28 11.89
CA ALA A 120 -1.04 18.40 11.89
C ALA A 120 -0.44 18.04 13.26
N GLU A 121 -1.06 18.47 14.35
CA GLU A 121 -0.67 18.15 15.73
C GLU A 121 -0.80 16.65 16.02
N LEU A 122 -1.91 16.02 15.60
CA LEU A 122 -2.10 14.57 15.73
C LEU A 122 -1.02 13.78 14.98
N LEU A 123 -0.66 14.21 13.77
CA LEU A 123 0.41 13.59 13.00
C LEU A 123 1.78 13.82 13.64
N ALA A 124 2.06 15.03 14.13
CA ALA A 124 3.30 15.35 14.83
C ALA A 124 3.48 14.48 16.08
N GLN A 125 2.42 14.29 16.84
CA GLN A 125 2.43 13.43 18.03
C GLN A 125 2.73 11.95 17.68
N ARG A 126 2.15 11.45 16.58
CA ARG A 126 2.29 10.04 16.18
C ARG A 126 3.67 9.73 15.60
N TYR A 127 4.18 10.62 14.74
CA TYR A 127 5.40 10.38 13.95
C TYR A 127 6.67 11.03 14.53
N GLY A 128 6.54 11.86 15.56
CA GLY A 128 7.69 12.57 16.15
C GLY A 128 8.33 13.62 15.21
N LEU A 129 7.62 14.05 14.17
CA LEU A 129 8.05 15.07 13.21
C LEU A 129 7.20 16.33 13.35
N PRO A 130 7.80 17.51 13.60
CA PRO A 130 7.05 18.68 14.09
C PRO A 130 6.25 19.45 13.03
N MET A 131 6.57 19.32 11.73
CA MET A 131 6.00 20.17 10.68
C MET A 131 5.34 19.35 9.59
N TRP A 132 4.12 19.78 9.17
CA TRP A 132 3.28 19.05 8.22
C TRP A 132 2.68 19.93 7.15
N ARG A 133 2.45 19.33 5.98
CA ARG A 133 1.67 19.88 4.86
C ARG A 133 0.71 18.83 4.34
N PHE A 134 -0.42 19.29 3.81
CA PHE A 134 -1.47 18.41 3.27
C PHE A 134 -1.50 18.44 1.75
N THR A 135 -1.81 17.31 1.16
CA THR A 135 -2.01 17.09 -0.27
C THR A 135 -3.29 16.28 -0.49
N ASN A 136 -3.62 15.90 -1.73
CA ASN A 136 -4.82 15.12 -2.00
C ASN A 136 -4.53 13.65 -2.29
N SER A 137 -3.26 13.29 -2.41
CA SER A 137 -2.83 11.93 -2.71
C SER A 137 -1.41 11.65 -2.19
N GLY A 138 -1.06 10.37 -2.07
CA GLY A 138 0.30 9.94 -1.77
C GLY A 138 1.31 10.35 -2.85
N THR A 139 0.88 10.37 -4.12
CA THR A 139 1.71 10.85 -5.24
C THR A 139 2.17 12.29 -5.04
N GLU A 140 1.25 13.18 -4.68
CA GLU A 140 1.59 14.57 -4.39
C GLU A 140 2.50 14.67 -3.16
N ALA A 141 2.21 13.90 -2.11
CA ALA A 141 3.01 13.90 -0.88
C ALA A 141 4.46 13.49 -1.13
N THR A 142 4.71 12.42 -1.89
CA THR A 142 6.06 11.96 -2.23
C THR A 142 6.77 12.93 -3.17
N MET A 143 6.06 13.49 -4.16
CA MET A 143 6.57 14.50 -5.07
C MET A 143 7.08 15.74 -4.32
N ASP A 144 6.28 16.24 -3.38
CA ASP A 144 6.64 17.43 -2.61
C ASP A 144 7.76 17.14 -1.60
N ALA A 145 7.78 15.97 -0.95
CA ALA A 145 8.86 15.55 -0.08
C ALA A 145 10.20 15.47 -0.83
N ILE A 146 10.22 14.92 -2.04
CA ILE A 146 11.42 14.88 -2.90
C ILE A 146 11.84 16.30 -3.30
N ARG A 147 10.90 17.22 -3.60
CA ARG A 147 11.21 18.62 -3.90
C ARG A 147 11.86 19.34 -2.72
N VAL A 148 11.35 19.11 -1.50
CA VAL A 148 11.99 19.61 -0.27
C VAL A 148 13.41 19.06 -0.12
N ALA A 149 13.61 17.77 -0.32
CA ALA A 149 14.91 17.13 -0.21
C ALA A 149 15.93 17.69 -1.22
N ARG A 150 15.52 17.88 -2.47
CA ARG A 150 16.35 18.52 -3.50
C ARG A 150 16.72 19.95 -3.14
N ALA A 151 15.78 20.73 -2.65
CA ALA A 151 16.04 22.11 -2.22
C ALA A 151 16.96 22.19 -1.00
N ALA A 152 16.79 21.28 -0.05
CA ALA A 152 17.60 21.22 1.17
C ALA A 152 19.08 20.88 0.89
N THR A 153 19.31 19.99 -0.07
CA THR A 153 20.66 19.47 -0.38
C THR A 153 21.33 20.17 -1.55
N GLY A 154 20.58 20.85 -2.41
CA GLY A 154 21.06 21.39 -3.69
C GLY A 154 21.41 20.30 -4.71
N ARG A 155 21.01 19.07 -4.48
CA ARG A 155 21.30 17.90 -5.32
C ARG A 155 20.07 17.52 -6.14
N HIS A 156 20.25 16.74 -7.23
CA HIS A 156 19.14 16.41 -8.16
C HIS A 156 18.75 14.93 -8.15
N LYS A 157 19.72 14.05 -8.00
CA LYS A 157 19.49 12.62 -8.05
C LYS A 157 18.71 12.13 -6.83
N ILE A 158 17.91 11.08 -7.04
CA ILE A 158 17.24 10.34 -5.98
C ILE A 158 17.64 8.87 -6.06
N VAL A 159 17.57 8.18 -4.93
CA VAL A 159 17.64 6.73 -4.86
C VAL A 159 16.29 6.19 -4.42
N LYS A 160 15.87 5.09 -5.02
CA LYS A 160 14.71 4.30 -4.61
C LYS A 160 14.99 2.80 -4.69
N VAL A 161 14.13 2.00 -4.11
CA VAL A 161 14.27 0.54 -4.15
C VAL A 161 13.63 -0.06 -5.40
N GLU A 162 14.24 -1.14 -5.97
CA GLU A 162 13.63 -1.96 -7.01
C GLU A 162 12.33 -2.58 -6.50
N GLY A 163 11.25 -2.46 -7.27
CA GLY A 163 9.93 -2.94 -6.86
C GLY A 163 9.14 -1.97 -5.95
N GLY A 164 9.78 -0.92 -5.43
CA GLY A 164 9.11 0.08 -4.60
C GLY A 164 8.14 0.96 -5.40
N TYR A 165 6.99 1.27 -4.81
CA TYR A 165 5.97 2.16 -5.38
C TYR A 165 5.79 3.40 -4.51
N HIS A 166 5.94 4.58 -5.12
CA HIS A 166 5.88 5.87 -4.41
C HIS A 166 4.95 6.89 -5.10
N GLY A 167 3.93 6.40 -5.82
CA GLY A 167 3.05 7.22 -6.63
C GLY A 167 3.39 7.15 -8.12
N HIS A 168 2.77 8.04 -8.92
CA HIS A 168 2.85 8.00 -10.38
C HIS A 168 3.41 9.27 -11.01
N HIS A 169 4.19 10.07 -10.28
CA HIS A 169 5.03 11.09 -10.89
C HIS A 169 6.32 10.47 -11.45
N ASP A 170 6.89 11.09 -12.47
CA ASP A 170 7.93 10.50 -13.31
C ASP A 170 9.14 9.96 -12.52
N GLU A 171 9.60 10.71 -11.51
CA GLU A 171 10.82 10.36 -10.74
C GLU A 171 10.72 9.03 -10.02
N VAL A 172 9.52 8.61 -9.62
CA VAL A 172 9.30 7.35 -8.87
C VAL A 172 8.72 6.25 -9.74
N MET A 173 8.25 6.57 -10.96
CA MET A 173 7.80 5.60 -11.97
C MET A 173 8.98 4.88 -12.65
N ILE A 174 10.05 4.65 -11.91
CA ILE A 174 11.25 3.93 -12.35
C ILE A 174 11.34 2.62 -11.56
N SER A 175 11.49 1.50 -12.29
CA SER A 175 11.66 0.15 -11.73
C SER A 175 10.62 -0.22 -10.65
N MET A 176 9.34 0.13 -10.88
CA MET A 176 8.23 -0.29 -10.00
C MET A 176 8.01 -1.80 -10.06
N LYS A 177 7.90 -2.33 -11.29
CA LYS A 177 7.78 -3.77 -11.57
C LYS A 177 8.55 -4.11 -12.86
N PRO A 178 9.88 -3.92 -12.89
CA PRO A 178 10.65 -4.08 -14.11
C PRO A 178 10.65 -5.55 -14.56
N PRO A 179 10.52 -5.81 -15.87
CA PRO A 179 10.78 -7.15 -16.41
C PRO A 179 12.22 -7.57 -16.07
N LEU A 180 12.42 -8.79 -15.57
CA LEU A 180 13.74 -9.24 -15.10
C LEU A 180 14.85 -9.16 -16.17
N HIS A 181 14.51 -9.34 -17.44
CA HIS A 181 15.47 -9.24 -18.54
C HIS A 181 15.96 -7.80 -18.81
N LEU A 182 15.24 -6.78 -18.32
CA LEU A 182 15.65 -5.37 -18.40
C LEU A 182 16.25 -4.85 -17.09
N ALA A 183 15.97 -5.52 -16.00
CA ALA A 183 16.24 -5.06 -14.65
C ALA A 183 17.72 -5.10 -14.24
N GLY A 184 18.61 -5.68 -15.08
CA GLY A 184 20.03 -5.77 -14.78
C GLY A 184 20.39 -6.77 -13.67
N PRO A 185 21.62 -6.75 -13.16
CA PRO A 185 22.04 -7.64 -12.07
C PRO A 185 21.40 -7.29 -10.74
N ALA A 186 21.11 -8.28 -9.90
CA ALA A 186 20.39 -8.09 -8.64
C ALA A 186 21.07 -7.08 -7.68
N HIS A 187 22.41 -7.10 -7.59
CA HIS A 187 23.19 -6.22 -6.73
C HIS A 187 23.38 -4.78 -7.27
N ALA A 188 22.97 -4.53 -8.51
CA ALA A 188 23.04 -3.23 -9.19
C ALA A 188 21.92 -3.11 -10.23
N PRO A 189 20.67 -2.99 -9.80
CA PRO A 189 19.52 -2.92 -10.71
C PRO A 189 19.61 -1.71 -11.66
N HIS A 190 19.11 -1.90 -12.88
CA HIS A 190 18.98 -0.80 -13.83
C HIS A 190 17.75 0.07 -13.49
N SER A 191 17.85 1.35 -13.82
CA SER A 191 16.72 2.29 -13.79
C SER A 191 15.87 2.07 -15.04
N VAL A 192 14.78 1.29 -14.90
CA VAL A 192 13.87 0.94 -16.00
C VAL A 192 12.62 1.81 -15.90
N PRO A 193 12.27 2.64 -16.93
CA PRO A 193 11.02 3.41 -16.91
C PRO A 193 9.82 2.45 -16.92
N SER A 194 8.88 2.69 -16.01
CA SER A 194 7.67 1.86 -15.84
C SER A 194 6.54 2.26 -16.79
N SER A 195 6.70 3.35 -17.53
CA SER A 195 5.75 3.83 -18.54
C SER A 195 6.49 4.49 -19.70
N GLU A 196 5.87 4.45 -20.88
CA GLU A 196 6.23 5.36 -21.96
C GLU A 196 5.94 6.80 -21.55
N GLY A 197 6.66 7.76 -22.14
CA GLY A 197 6.53 9.17 -21.83
C GLY A 197 7.44 9.70 -20.74
N ILE A 198 8.07 8.84 -19.94
CA ILE A 198 9.07 9.26 -18.94
C ILE A 198 10.34 9.75 -19.66
N SER A 199 10.80 10.95 -19.30
CA SER A 199 11.94 11.55 -19.98
C SER A 199 13.26 10.83 -19.64
N PRO A 200 14.23 10.76 -20.60
CA PRO A 200 15.55 10.18 -20.31
C PRO A 200 16.32 10.89 -19.19
N GLY A 201 16.02 12.16 -18.92
CA GLY A 201 16.62 12.92 -17.83
C GLY A 201 16.23 12.35 -16.48
N VAL A 202 14.95 12.06 -16.30
CA VAL A 202 14.41 11.44 -15.07
C VAL A 202 15.03 10.07 -14.84
N VAL A 203 15.13 9.25 -15.90
CA VAL A 203 15.73 7.90 -15.81
C VAL A 203 17.19 7.97 -15.33
N ARG A 204 17.98 8.97 -15.82
CA ARG A 204 19.38 9.16 -15.39
C ARG A 204 19.51 9.64 -13.94
N ASP A 205 18.53 10.44 -13.48
CA ASP A 205 18.58 11.07 -12.16
C ASP A 205 17.94 10.20 -11.07
N THR A 206 17.34 9.06 -11.43
CA THR A 206 16.78 8.09 -10.48
C THR A 206 17.65 6.83 -10.44
N ILE A 207 18.31 6.60 -9.33
CA ILE A 207 19.13 5.42 -9.07
C ILE A 207 18.28 4.37 -8.37
N VAL A 208 18.43 3.09 -8.76
CA VAL A 208 17.70 1.98 -8.19
C VAL A 208 18.65 1.07 -7.43
N VAL A 209 18.28 0.67 -6.22
CA VAL A 209 19.03 -0.28 -5.40
C VAL A 209 18.13 -1.43 -4.95
N PRO A 210 18.67 -2.61 -4.64
CA PRO A 210 17.85 -3.68 -4.04
C PRO A 210 17.45 -3.32 -2.61
N TYR A 211 16.32 -3.83 -2.15
CA TYR A 211 15.94 -3.77 -0.74
C TYR A 211 16.82 -4.73 0.08
N ASN A 212 17.01 -4.46 1.36
CA ASN A 212 17.83 -5.27 2.26
C ASN A 212 19.32 -5.38 1.87
N ASP A 213 19.83 -4.46 1.04
CA ASP A 213 21.24 -4.39 0.66
C ASP A 213 21.84 -3.00 1.01
N PRO A 214 22.34 -2.81 2.24
CA PRO A 214 22.93 -1.55 2.65
C PRO A 214 24.21 -1.21 1.88
N ASP A 215 24.96 -2.20 1.41
CA ASP A 215 26.19 -1.98 0.61
C ASP A 215 25.86 -1.40 -0.76
N ALA A 216 24.76 -1.81 -1.38
CA ALA A 216 24.29 -1.21 -2.62
C ALA A 216 23.90 0.27 -2.41
N LEU A 217 23.25 0.60 -1.30
CA LEU A 217 22.93 1.99 -0.94
C LEU A 217 24.21 2.80 -0.73
N GLU A 218 25.17 2.29 0.03
CA GLU A 218 26.47 2.94 0.25
C GLU A 218 27.17 3.27 -1.08
N ARG A 219 27.20 2.30 -2.01
CA ARG A 219 27.77 2.51 -3.35
C ARG A 219 27.02 3.60 -4.14
N ALA A 220 25.68 3.59 -4.06
CA ALA A 220 24.83 4.56 -4.77
C ALA A 220 25.03 6.00 -4.26
N LEU A 221 25.36 6.16 -2.97
CA LEU A 221 25.56 7.48 -2.33
C LEU A 221 27.02 7.97 -2.37
N SER A 222 27.97 7.15 -2.80
CA SER A 222 29.42 7.42 -2.71
C SER A 222 29.88 8.73 -3.37
N ASN A 223 29.17 9.21 -4.41
CA ASN A 223 29.48 10.46 -5.10
C ASN A 223 28.94 11.72 -4.38
N ASN A 224 28.16 11.57 -3.31
CA ASN A 224 27.52 12.65 -2.58
C ASN A 224 26.68 13.61 -3.45
N ASP A 225 26.05 13.10 -4.52
CA ASP A 225 25.23 13.86 -5.46
C ASP A 225 23.73 13.49 -5.41
N VAL A 226 23.33 12.67 -4.45
CA VAL A 226 21.96 12.21 -4.21
C VAL A 226 21.26 13.09 -3.18
N ALA A 227 20.09 13.62 -3.53
CA ALA A 227 19.28 14.46 -2.66
C ALA A 227 18.59 13.65 -1.55
N CYS A 228 17.96 12.53 -1.92
CA CYS A 228 17.26 11.68 -0.99
C CYS A 228 17.28 10.20 -1.39
N PHE A 229 17.15 9.34 -0.38
CA PHE A 229 16.69 7.97 -0.52
C PHE A 229 15.24 7.90 -0.06
N ILE A 230 14.33 7.56 -0.99
CA ILE A 230 12.93 7.30 -0.69
C ILE A 230 12.69 5.79 -0.64
N VAL A 231 12.07 5.33 0.43
CA VAL A 231 11.85 3.91 0.69
C VAL A 231 10.58 3.68 1.49
N GLU A 232 9.84 2.62 1.16
CA GLU A 232 8.82 2.07 2.04
C GLU A 232 9.56 1.37 3.21
N PRO A 233 9.33 1.73 4.48
CA PRO A 233 10.03 1.08 5.61
C PRO A 233 9.73 -0.43 5.71
N VAL A 234 8.57 -0.85 5.25
CA VAL A 234 8.20 -2.21 4.89
C VAL A 234 7.61 -2.15 3.48
N MET A 235 8.15 -2.89 2.54
CA MET A 235 7.63 -2.89 1.17
C MET A 235 6.30 -3.63 1.12
N GLU A 236 5.26 -2.93 0.70
CA GLU A 236 3.90 -3.47 0.62
C GLU A 236 3.30 -3.39 -0.79
N ASN A 237 4.15 -3.28 -1.82
CA ASN A 237 3.73 -3.31 -3.23
C ASN A 237 4.28 -4.52 -4.00
N ILE A 238 4.88 -5.46 -3.27
CA ILE A 238 5.40 -6.76 -3.74
C ILE A 238 5.06 -7.88 -2.74
N GLY A 239 3.82 -7.98 -2.30
CA GLY A 239 3.45 -8.68 -1.09
C GLY A 239 3.87 -7.87 0.14
N ILE A 240 4.26 -8.54 1.23
CA ILE A 240 4.91 -7.90 2.37
C ILE A 240 6.37 -8.35 2.42
N CYS A 241 7.29 -7.42 2.16
CA CYS A 241 8.72 -7.64 2.29
C CYS A 241 9.25 -6.88 3.50
N LEU A 242 9.59 -7.62 4.54
CA LEU A 242 10.06 -7.05 5.81
C LEU A 242 11.53 -6.62 5.70
N PRO A 243 11.94 -5.53 6.37
CA PRO A 243 13.35 -5.19 6.50
C PRO A 243 14.08 -6.28 7.30
N GLN A 244 15.26 -6.68 6.83
CA GLN A 244 16.12 -7.56 7.60
C GLN A 244 16.61 -6.85 8.88
N PRO A 245 16.87 -7.59 9.95
CA PRO A 245 17.36 -6.98 11.19
C PRO A 245 18.57 -6.06 10.95
N GLY A 246 18.49 -4.81 11.42
CA GLY A 246 19.54 -3.82 11.28
C GLY A 246 19.56 -3.06 9.93
N TYR A 247 18.77 -3.46 8.92
CA TYR A 247 18.80 -2.81 7.60
C TYR A 247 18.43 -1.32 7.66
N LEU A 248 17.30 -0.97 8.27
CA LEU A 248 16.84 0.42 8.32
C LEU A 248 17.73 1.30 9.20
N GLN A 249 18.35 0.75 10.24
CA GLN A 249 19.35 1.42 11.04
C GLN A 249 20.59 1.76 10.19
N ALA A 250 21.09 0.77 9.42
CA ALA A 250 22.16 0.99 8.47
C ALA A 250 21.81 2.05 7.41
N VAL A 251 20.59 1.98 6.86
CA VAL A 251 20.07 3.00 5.93
C VAL A 251 20.13 4.41 6.54
N ARG A 252 19.70 4.56 7.81
CA ARG A 252 19.77 5.86 8.50
C ARG A 252 21.20 6.36 8.64
N GLU A 253 22.13 5.51 9.06
CA GLU A 253 23.53 5.84 9.22
C GLU A 253 24.21 6.22 7.90
N ILE A 254 23.97 5.45 6.86
CA ILE A 254 24.51 5.67 5.52
C ILE A 254 23.99 7.01 4.96
N THR A 255 22.68 7.23 4.97
CA THR A 255 22.09 8.48 4.45
C THR A 255 22.60 9.70 5.21
N GLN A 256 22.72 9.61 6.53
CA GLN A 256 23.28 10.70 7.36
C GLN A 256 24.74 11.00 7.04
N ARG A 257 25.57 9.98 6.87
CA ARG A 257 27.00 10.10 6.54
C ARG A 257 27.24 10.82 5.20
N HIS A 258 26.38 10.54 4.21
CA HIS A 258 26.45 11.15 2.88
C HIS A 258 25.67 12.47 2.74
N GLY A 259 25.02 12.95 3.80
CA GLY A 259 24.17 14.13 3.77
C GLY A 259 23.02 14.00 2.77
N THR A 260 22.50 12.79 2.58
CA THR A 260 21.34 12.45 1.78
C THR A 260 20.13 12.36 2.70
N LEU A 261 19.00 12.97 2.37
CA LEU A 261 17.80 12.90 3.21
C LEU A 261 17.13 11.52 3.10
N LEU A 262 16.73 10.96 4.24
CA LEU A 262 15.91 9.76 4.29
C LEU A 262 14.44 10.16 4.27
N ILE A 263 13.70 9.67 3.27
CA ILE A 263 12.24 9.81 3.15
C ILE A 263 11.62 8.44 3.39
N PHE A 264 10.82 8.29 4.43
CA PHE A 264 9.94 7.13 4.55
C PHE A 264 8.64 7.39 3.82
N ASP A 265 8.34 6.53 2.87
CA ASP A 265 7.01 6.46 2.26
C ASP A 265 6.13 5.53 3.07
N GLU A 266 5.29 6.11 3.89
CA GLU A 266 4.30 5.40 4.69
C GLU A 266 2.88 5.53 4.14
N VAL A 267 2.74 5.79 2.86
CA VAL A 267 1.43 5.85 2.20
C VAL A 267 0.68 4.53 2.36
N LYS A 268 1.38 3.40 2.37
CA LYS A 268 0.78 2.07 2.57
C LYS A 268 0.83 1.61 4.01
N THR A 269 1.96 1.71 4.68
CA THR A 269 2.13 1.29 6.07
C THR A 269 1.32 2.18 7.00
N GLY A 270 1.58 3.49 7.04
CA GLY A 270 0.84 4.48 7.80
C GLY A 270 0.33 3.97 9.16
N ILE A 271 -0.85 4.43 9.56
CA ILE A 271 -1.47 4.04 10.84
C ILE A 271 -1.99 2.58 10.87
N THR A 272 -1.90 1.83 9.77
CA THR A 272 -2.24 0.40 9.74
C THR A 272 -1.12 -0.48 10.32
N ALA A 273 0.11 0.03 10.32
CA ALA A 273 1.29 -0.64 10.88
C ALA A 273 1.26 -0.64 12.41
N GLY A 274 0.85 0.48 13.00
CA GLY A 274 0.80 0.74 14.42
C GLY A 274 0.36 2.16 14.69
N TRP A 275 0.21 2.56 15.94
CA TRP A 275 -0.22 3.91 16.30
C TRP A 275 0.71 5.02 15.77
N GLY A 276 2.03 4.78 15.79
CA GLY A 276 3.08 5.68 15.28
C GLY A 276 3.51 5.36 13.84
N GLY A 277 2.72 4.57 13.09
CA GLY A 277 3.09 4.09 11.77
C GLY A 277 4.27 3.12 11.80
N ALA A 278 4.79 2.76 10.63
CA ALA A 278 5.99 1.94 10.54
C ALA A 278 7.21 2.65 11.15
N THR A 279 7.29 3.97 11.09
CA THR A 279 8.35 4.76 11.77
C THR A 279 8.45 4.40 13.25
N GLY A 280 7.31 4.33 13.95
CA GLY A 280 7.25 3.92 15.36
C GLY A 280 7.66 2.47 15.58
N GLU A 281 7.17 1.56 14.73
CA GLU A 281 7.42 0.12 14.87
C GLU A 281 8.88 -0.26 14.57
N VAL A 282 9.52 0.36 13.56
CA VAL A 282 10.92 0.06 13.22
C VAL A 282 11.94 0.84 14.05
N GLY A 283 11.50 1.86 14.79
CA GLY A 283 12.35 2.66 15.66
C GLY A 283 13.40 3.51 14.93
N VAL A 284 13.15 3.90 13.67
CA VAL A 284 14.05 4.72 12.86
C VAL A 284 13.32 5.98 12.43
N LEU A 285 13.80 7.16 12.86
CA LEU A 285 13.21 8.44 12.49
C LEU A 285 13.79 8.93 11.16
N PRO A 286 12.96 9.11 10.11
CA PRO A 286 13.40 9.68 8.85
C PRO A 286 13.58 11.19 8.93
N ASP A 287 14.07 11.81 7.86
CA ASP A 287 14.12 13.27 7.73
C ASP A 287 12.76 13.84 7.28
N LEU A 288 12.07 13.11 6.42
CA LEU A 288 10.75 13.40 5.91
C LEU A 288 9.91 12.10 5.85
N VAL A 289 8.61 12.22 5.98
CA VAL A 289 7.65 11.13 5.82
C VAL A 289 6.51 11.55 4.88
N SER A 290 6.04 10.63 4.06
CA SER A 290 4.85 10.81 3.21
C SER A 290 3.74 9.87 3.66
N LEU A 291 2.52 10.39 3.79
CA LEU A 291 1.32 9.68 4.23
C LEU A 291 0.18 9.90 3.25
N ALA A 292 -0.76 8.96 3.21
CA ALA A 292 -2.06 9.09 2.56
C ALA A 292 -2.99 7.97 3.04
N LYS A 293 -3.91 7.54 2.18
CA LYS A 293 -4.76 6.35 2.39
C LYS A 293 -5.44 6.36 3.75
N SER A 294 -4.94 5.54 4.69
CA SER A 294 -5.56 5.28 5.99
C SER A 294 -5.79 6.52 6.86
N ILE A 295 -5.05 7.62 6.65
CA ILE A 295 -5.23 8.85 7.43
C ILE A 295 -6.48 9.67 7.04
N GLY A 296 -7.05 9.43 5.84
CA GLY A 296 -8.15 10.23 5.29
C GLY A 296 -9.55 9.72 5.62
N GLY A 297 -9.69 8.59 6.35
CA GLY A 297 -11.00 8.02 6.68
C GLY A 297 -11.86 7.66 5.46
N GLY A 298 -11.23 7.36 4.32
CA GLY A 298 -11.88 7.07 3.04
C GLY A 298 -12.02 8.27 2.10
N LEU A 299 -11.61 9.47 2.53
CA LEU A 299 -11.58 10.66 1.68
C LEU A 299 -10.17 10.90 1.09
N PRO A 300 -10.08 11.61 -0.07
CA PRO A 300 -8.80 11.87 -0.72
C PRO A 300 -7.95 12.82 0.13
N LEU A 301 -6.95 12.30 0.80
CA LEU A 301 -6.02 13.04 1.62
C LEU A 301 -4.63 12.42 1.52
N GLY A 302 -3.63 13.27 1.37
CA GLY A 302 -2.23 12.98 1.58
C GLY A 302 -1.62 14.01 2.51
N ALA A 303 -0.47 13.69 3.06
CA ALA A 303 0.33 14.59 3.88
C ALA A 303 1.81 14.25 3.72
N PHE A 304 2.67 15.24 3.88
CA PHE A 304 4.07 15.01 4.13
C PHE A 304 4.52 15.86 5.31
N GLY A 305 5.42 15.31 6.08
CA GLY A 305 5.96 15.97 7.27
C GLY A 305 7.45 15.76 7.41
N GLY A 306 8.10 16.54 8.25
CA GLY A 306 9.51 16.42 8.42
C GLY A 306 10.07 17.24 9.56
N LYS A 307 11.41 17.15 9.68
CA LYS A 307 12.19 17.99 10.59
C LYS A 307 12.04 19.45 10.21
N GLN A 308 11.92 20.31 11.21
CA GLN A 308 11.66 21.73 11.01
C GLN A 308 12.65 22.37 10.03
N VAL A 309 13.92 22.10 10.16
CA VAL A 309 14.99 22.68 9.29
C VAL A 309 14.74 22.44 7.79
N TYR A 310 14.09 21.36 7.40
CA TYR A 310 13.77 21.09 6.01
C TYR A 310 12.42 21.70 5.61
N MET A 311 11.43 21.65 6.50
CA MET A 311 10.10 22.19 6.24
C MET A 311 10.09 23.73 6.23
N ASP A 312 11.04 24.38 6.92
CA ASP A 312 11.22 25.84 6.91
C ASP A 312 11.56 26.37 5.52
N LEU A 313 12.09 25.55 4.60
CA LEU A 313 12.29 25.94 3.21
C LEU A 313 10.98 26.36 2.52
N ILE A 314 9.85 25.81 2.97
CA ILE A 314 8.51 26.24 2.50
C ILE A 314 8.12 27.57 3.15
N THR A 315 8.39 27.75 4.43
CA THR A 315 8.14 28.98 5.19
C THR A 315 8.94 30.15 4.60
N GLU A 316 10.20 29.89 4.20
CA GLU A 316 11.09 30.86 3.58
C GLU A 316 10.75 31.17 2.10
N GLY A 317 9.79 30.47 1.50
CA GLY A 317 9.42 30.62 0.10
C GLY A 317 10.42 30.02 -0.90
N ARG A 318 11.40 29.25 -0.44
CA ARG A 318 12.39 28.56 -1.29
C ARG A 318 11.82 27.30 -1.94
N VAL A 319 10.82 26.69 -1.32
CA VAL A 319 10.03 25.59 -1.89
C VAL A 319 8.57 26.02 -1.97
N ILE A 320 8.00 25.90 -3.14
CA ILE A 320 6.59 26.22 -3.38
C ILE A 320 5.77 24.93 -3.30
N HIS A 321 4.77 24.91 -2.42
CA HIS A 321 3.78 23.85 -2.27
C HIS A 321 2.37 24.46 -2.45
N LEU A 322 1.65 24.04 -3.48
CA LEU A 322 0.36 24.61 -3.88
C LEU A 322 -0.66 23.49 -4.13
N GLY A 323 -1.92 23.78 -3.86
CA GLY A 323 -3.04 22.89 -4.17
C GLY A 323 -4.35 23.48 -3.67
N THR A 324 -5.31 23.67 -4.57
CA THR A 324 -6.62 24.27 -4.25
C THR A 324 -7.38 23.47 -3.17
N TYR A 325 -7.25 22.15 -3.19
CA TYR A 325 -7.96 21.25 -2.28
C TYR A 325 -7.12 20.83 -1.07
N ASN A 326 -5.87 21.27 -0.96
CA ASN A 326 -4.98 20.86 0.12
C ASN A 326 -5.53 21.27 1.48
N GLY A 327 -5.74 20.30 2.38
CA GLY A 327 -6.26 20.55 3.71
C GLY A 327 -7.69 21.08 3.71
N ASN A 328 -8.52 20.68 2.73
CA ASN A 328 -9.93 21.11 2.71
C ASN A 328 -10.68 20.64 3.97
N PRO A 329 -11.65 21.43 4.46
CA PRO A 329 -12.31 21.18 5.73
C PRO A 329 -12.95 19.80 5.83
N LEU A 330 -13.51 19.30 4.73
CA LEU A 330 -14.20 18.00 4.71
C LEU A 330 -13.23 16.84 4.98
N CYS A 331 -12.06 16.84 4.30
CA CYS A 331 -11.02 15.85 4.53
C CYS A 331 -10.38 16.01 5.93
N MET A 332 -10.24 17.23 6.42
CA MET A 332 -9.73 17.48 7.78
C MET A 332 -10.67 16.96 8.85
N ALA A 333 -11.99 17.14 8.71
CA ALA A 333 -12.97 16.58 9.63
C ALA A 333 -12.91 15.04 9.66
N ALA A 334 -12.83 14.40 8.50
CA ALA A 334 -12.68 12.96 8.41
C ALA A 334 -11.35 12.47 9.01
N ALA A 335 -10.24 13.13 8.70
CA ALA A 335 -8.92 12.77 9.22
C ALA A 335 -8.83 12.96 10.74
N ARG A 336 -9.35 14.07 11.27
CA ARG A 336 -9.39 14.30 12.71
C ARG A 336 -10.16 13.20 13.42
N ALA A 337 -11.38 12.88 12.96
CA ALA A 337 -12.19 11.81 13.54
C ALA A 337 -11.48 10.45 13.43
N THR A 338 -10.83 10.18 12.30
CA THR A 338 -10.03 8.96 12.10
C THR A 338 -8.89 8.86 13.10
N LEU A 339 -8.09 9.92 13.21
CA LEU A 339 -6.86 9.91 14.00
C LEU A 339 -7.12 10.07 15.50
N ALA A 340 -8.06 10.93 15.91
CA ALA A 340 -8.30 11.22 17.33
C ALA A 340 -9.27 10.24 17.97
N ASP A 341 -10.36 9.89 17.26
CA ASP A 341 -11.51 9.27 17.89
C ASP A 341 -11.65 7.77 17.53
N VAL A 342 -11.16 7.33 16.35
CA VAL A 342 -11.33 5.95 15.88
C VAL A 342 -10.06 5.12 16.01
N CYS A 343 -8.96 5.57 15.41
CA CYS A 343 -7.69 4.82 15.40
C CYS A 343 -6.86 5.13 16.65
N THR A 344 -7.40 4.80 17.82
CA THR A 344 -6.71 4.90 19.11
C THR A 344 -5.66 3.77 19.25
N PRO A 345 -4.73 3.84 20.21
CA PRO A 345 -3.84 2.73 20.51
C PRO A 345 -4.57 1.39 20.70
N ASP A 346 -5.67 1.39 21.46
CA ASP A 346 -6.43 0.18 21.78
C ASP A 346 -7.11 -0.42 20.54
N THR A 347 -7.75 0.41 19.70
CA THR A 347 -8.38 -0.08 18.46
C THR A 347 -7.35 -0.57 17.45
N THR A 348 -6.18 0.06 17.39
CA THR A 348 -5.07 -0.39 16.53
C THR A 348 -4.55 -1.74 17.00
N LEU A 349 -4.33 -1.93 18.30
CA LEU A 349 -3.91 -3.21 18.86
C LEU A 349 -4.95 -4.31 18.65
N ASP A 350 -6.24 -4.02 18.74
CA ASP A 350 -7.31 -5.00 18.50
C ASP A 350 -7.37 -5.44 17.02
N THR A 351 -7.13 -4.53 16.06
CA THR A 351 -7.02 -4.91 14.64
C THR A 351 -5.80 -5.80 14.38
N ILE A 352 -4.67 -5.50 15.02
CA ILE A 352 -3.45 -6.34 14.94
C ILE A 352 -3.70 -7.73 15.53
N ARG A 353 -4.39 -7.81 16.66
CA ARG A 353 -4.81 -9.09 17.27
C ARG A 353 -5.68 -9.92 16.32
N ARG A 354 -6.68 -9.28 15.69
CA ARG A 354 -7.53 -9.96 14.70
C ARG A 354 -6.75 -10.43 13.48
N ASN A 355 -5.80 -9.62 13.03
CA ASN A 355 -4.90 -10.03 11.96
C ASN A 355 -4.06 -11.24 12.36
N ALA A 356 -3.53 -11.28 13.58
CA ALA A 356 -2.80 -12.44 14.09
C ALA A 356 -3.69 -13.70 14.14
N LEU A 357 -4.96 -13.58 14.57
CA LEU A 357 -5.91 -14.69 14.54
C LEU A 357 -6.09 -15.26 13.12
N LEU A 358 -6.20 -14.41 12.11
CA LEU A 358 -6.29 -14.84 10.71
C LEU A 358 -4.99 -15.51 10.25
N ILE A 359 -3.84 -14.91 10.56
CA ILE A 359 -2.51 -15.42 10.21
C ILE A 359 -2.32 -16.84 10.78
N ASP A 360 -2.61 -17.03 12.07
CA ASP A 360 -2.45 -18.31 12.75
C ASP A 360 -3.33 -19.39 12.11
N ALA A 361 -4.61 -19.08 11.86
CA ALA A 361 -5.54 -20.02 11.23
C ALA A 361 -5.14 -20.40 9.80
N VAL A 362 -4.63 -19.44 9.00
CA VAL A 362 -4.13 -19.71 7.64
C VAL A 362 -2.84 -20.55 7.69
N ASN A 363 -1.92 -20.25 8.61
CA ASN A 363 -0.70 -21.04 8.78
C ASN A 363 -0.99 -22.49 9.19
N GLU A 364 -1.95 -22.74 10.10
CA GLU A 364 -2.38 -24.09 10.44
C GLU A 364 -2.82 -24.90 9.19
N VAL A 365 -3.51 -24.26 8.25
CA VAL A 365 -3.93 -24.91 6.99
C VAL A 365 -2.72 -25.16 6.07
N ILE A 366 -1.82 -24.18 5.93
CA ILE A 366 -0.61 -24.31 5.10
C ILE A 366 0.27 -25.45 5.62
N ASP A 367 0.57 -25.44 6.91
CA ASP A 367 1.44 -26.43 7.57
C ASP A 367 0.82 -27.82 7.55
N GLY A 368 -0.49 -27.91 7.84
CA GLY A 368 -1.22 -29.18 7.82
C GLY A 368 -1.26 -29.85 6.44
N ALA A 369 -1.25 -29.07 5.36
CA ALA A 369 -1.22 -29.56 4.00
C ALA A 369 0.20 -29.64 3.39
N GLY A 370 1.23 -29.17 4.09
CA GLY A 370 2.61 -29.15 3.60
C GLY A 370 2.83 -28.34 2.34
N LEU A 371 2.12 -27.18 2.23
CA LEU A 371 2.14 -26.34 1.04
C LEU A 371 3.43 -25.49 0.96
N PRO A 372 3.92 -25.19 -0.26
CA PRO A 372 5.05 -24.29 -0.47
C PRO A 372 4.61 -22.83 -0.37
N ALA A 373 4.03 -22.46 0.72
CA ALA A 373 3.49 -21.14 1.00
C ALA A 373 3.75 -20.75 2.46
N HIS A 374 3.65 -19.48 2.76
CA HIS A 374 3.71 -18.95 4.11
C HIS A 374 2.90 -17.65 4.19
N THR A 375 2.52 -17.24 5.38
CA THR A 375 1.95 -15.91 5.60
C THR A 375 3.03 -14.93 6.05
N VAL A 376 2.83 -13.66 5.70
CA VAL A 376 3.61 -12.55 6.24
C VAL A 376 2.62 -11.50 6.74
N ALA A 377 2.93 -10.88 7.88
CA ALA A 377 2.12 -9.83 8.47
C ALA A 377 2.96 -8.61 8.86
N PHE A 378 2.34 -7.43 8.77
CA PHE A 378 2.84 -6.21 9.37
C PHE A 378 1.67 -5.33 9.81
N GLY A 379 1.57 -5.12 11.14
CA GLY A 379 0.42 -4.42 11.72
C GLY A 379 -0.91 -5.14 11.47
N ALA A 380 -1.88 -4.41 10.95
CA ALA A 380 -3.21 -4.92 10.62
C ALA A 380 -3.30 -5.57 9.22
N LYS A 381 -2.19 -5.72 8.52
CA LYS A 381 -2.12 -6.29 7.17
C LYS A 381 -1.42 -7.64 7.15
N GLY A 382 -1.76 -8.44 6.16
CA GLY A 382 -1.10 -9.71 5.90
C GLY A 382 -1.30 -10.17 4.46
N CYS A 383 -0.54 -11.18 4.07
CA CYS A 383 -0.69 -11.84 2.77
C CYS A 383 -0.30 -13.31 2.87
N VAL A 384 -0.83 -14.12 1.95
CA VAL A 384 -0.28 -15.45 1.65
C VAL A 384 0.73 -15.29 0.53
N THR A 385 1.94 -15.76 0.74
CA THR A 385 3.00 -15.80 -0.26
C THR A 385 3.19 -17.23 -0.74
N TRP A 386 2.94 -17.48 -2.03
CA TRP A 386 3.13 -18.78 -2.67
C TRP A 386 4.59 -18.98 -3.09
N ALA A 387 5.45 -19.08 -2.09
CA ALA A 387 6.90 -19.33 -2.21
C ALA A 387 7.39 -20.07 -0.97
N GLU A 388 8.43 -20.89 -1.13
CA GLU A 388 9.02 -21.67 -0.01
C GLU A 388 9.78 -20.80 1.00
N VAL A 389 10.25 -19.63 0.55
CA VAL A 389 11.07 -18.73 1.36
C VAL A 389 10.47 -17.32 1.39
N PRO A 390 10.63 -16.59 2.51
CA PRO A 390 10.19 -15.22 2.60
C PRO A 390 10.81 -14.32 1.51
N ILE A 391 10.02 -13.37 1.02
CA ILE A 391 10.47 -12.33 0.08
C ILE A 391 11.42 -11.38 0.83
N ARG A 392 12.62 -11.20 0.32
CA ARG A 392 13.64 -10.29 0.86
C ARG A 392 13.89 -9.10 -0.05
N ASP A 393 13.53 -9.23 -1.33
CA ASP A 393 13.65 -8.20 -2.34
C ASP A 393 12.68 -8.46 -3.50
N TYR A 394 12.73 -7.60 -4.52
CA TYR A 394 11.91 -7.74 -5.73
C TYR A 394 12.16 -9.03 -6.52
N ARG A 395 13.37 -9.57 -6.47
CA ARG A 395 13.72 -10.80 -7.24
C ARG A 395 13.10 -12.03 -6.60
N ASP A 396 13.10 -12.11 -5.27
CA ASP A 396 12.39 -13.14 -4.53
C ASP A 396 10.87 -13.07 -4.82
N TYR A 397 10.28 -11.86 -4.81
CA TYR A 397 8.88 -11.66 -5.18
C TYR A 397 8.56 -12.20 -6.59
N LYS A 398 9.44 -11.99 -7.58
CA LYS A 398 9.22 -12.49 -8.94
C LYS A 398 9.27 -14.02 -9.06
N ALA A 399 9.75 -14.72 -8.03
CA ALA A 399 9.74 -16.18 -7.94
C ALA A 399 8.46 -16.76 -7.32
N THR A 400 7.54 -15.90 -6.85
CA THR A 400 6.22 -16.31 -6.32
C THR A 400 5.40 -17.02 -7.40
N ASP A 401 4.66 -18.06 -7.02
CA ASP A 401 3.73 -18.75 -7.90
C ASP A 401 2.42 -17.95 -8.04
N PHE A 402 2.35 -17.12 -9.07
CA PHE A 402 1.19 -16.28 -9.34
C PHE A 402 -0.03 -17.04 -9.88
N ASP A 403 0.16 -18.25 -10.43
CA ASP A 403 -0.97 -19.09 -10.88
C ASP A 403 -1.73 -19.63 -9.66
N LEU A 404 -1.01 -20.06 -8.61
CA LEU A 404 -1.61 -20.47 -7.34
C LEU A 404 -2.27 -19.28 -6.63
N ALA A 405 -1.62 -18.11 -6.61
CA ALA A 405 -2.20 -16.90 -6.03
C ALA A 405 -3.50 -16.48 -6.74
N PHE A 406 -3.56 -16.57 -8.07
CA PHE A 406 -4.75 -16.26 -8.84
C PHE A 406 -5.87 -17.29 -8.61
N ALA A 407 -5.53 -18.59 -8.55
CA ALA A 407 -6.50 -19.63 -8.23
C ALA A 407 -7.13 -19.41 -6.85
N GLN A 408 -6.33 -19.07 -5.84
CA GLN A 408 -6.80 -18.70 -4.50
C GLN A 408 -7.73 -17.47 -4.54
N TRP A 409 -7.34 -16.42 -5.25
CA TRP A 409 -8.09 -15.17 -5.35
C TRP A 409 -9.48 -15.39 -5.99
N ILE A 410 -9.53 -16.07 -7.15
CA ILE A 410 -10.80 -16.32 -7.85
C ILE A 410 -11.71 -17.31 -7.11
N HIS A 411 -11.14 -18.26 -6.37
CA HIS A 411 -11.88 -19.13 -5.47
C HIS A 411 -12.51 -18.32 -4.33
N GLY A 412 -11.74 -17.41 -3.72
CA GLY A 412 -12.16 -16.59 -2.61
C GLY A 412 -13.30 -15.64 -2.96
N ILE A 413 -13.19 -14.89 -4.07
CA ILE A 413 -14.22 -13.93 -4.45
C ILE A 413 -15.56 -14.60 -4.72
N ASN A 414 -15.58 -15.82 -5.27
CA ASN A 414 -16.80 -16.60 -5.47
C ASN A 414 -17.46 -17.06 -4.15
N ARG A 415 -16.71 -17.01 -3.04
CA ARG A 415 -17.18 -17.38 -1.68
C ARG A 415 -17.32 -16.18 -0.77
N GLY A 416 -17.34 -14.98 -1.34
CA GLY A 416 -17.57 -13.74 -0.59
C GLY A 416 -16.36 -13.20 0.14
N VAL A 417 -15.15 -13.60 -0.22
CA VAL A 417 -13.87 -13.03 0.25
C VAL A 417 -13.31 -12.12 -0.83
N LEU A 418 -13.34 -10.81 -0.63
CA LEU A 418 -12.77 -9.83 -1.56
C LEU A 418 -11.38 -9.43 -1.10
N LEU A 419 -10.37 -10.00 -1.74
CA LEU A 419 -8.99 -9.58 -1.64
C LEU A 419 -8.66 -8.55 -2.73
N PRO A 420 -7.60 -7.74 -2.59
CA PRO A 420 -7.14 -6.88 -3.67
C PRO A 420 -6.93 -7.65 -4.98
N PRO A 421 -7.28 -7.06 -6.12
CA PRO A 421 -7.16 -7.73 -7.41
C PRO A 421 -5.71 -7.89 -7.88
N GLY A 422 -4.78 -7.13 -7.32
CA GLY A 422 -3.36 -7.34 -7.54
C GLY A 422 -2.84 -8.46 -6.65
N LEU A 423 -2.25 -9.49 -7.23
CA LEU A 423 -1.67 -10.65 -6.50
C LEU A 423 -0.43 -10.29 -5.68
N ASP A 424 -0.03 -9.05 -5.70
CA ASP A 424 1.05 -8.39 -4.99
C ASP A 424 0.57 -7.52 -3.81
N GLU A 425 -0.73 -7.54 -3.52
CA GLU A 425 -1.35 -6.72 -2.50
C GLU A 425 -1.67 -7.53 -1.22
N GLN A 426 -1.89 -6.82 -0.12
CA GLN A 426 -2.17 -7.39 1.20
C GLN A 426 -3.65 -7.24 1.53
N TRP A 427 -4.18 -8.17 2.35
CA TRP A 427 -5.42 -7.87 3.07
C TRP A 427 -5.20 -6.83 4.16
N LEU A 428 -6.26 -6.11 4.50
CA LEU A 428 -6.31 -5.23 5.65
C LEU A 428 -7.46 -5.64 6.58
N ILE A 429 -7.17 -5.87 7.84
CA ILE A 429 -8.16 -5.96 8.91
C ILE A 429 -8.48 -4.53 9.37
N SER A 430 -9.64 -4.02 9.02
CA SER A 430 -10.10 -2.70 9.44
C SER A 430 -10.69 -2.72 10.85
N VAL A 431 -10.89 -1.52 11.44
CA VAL A 431 -11.52 -1.37 12.75
C VAL A 431 -12.91 -2.03 12.83
N MET A 432 -13.64 -2.10 11.71
CA MET A 432 -14.98 -2.68 11.65
C MET A 432 -15.02 -4.17 11.31
N HIS A 433 -13.91 -4.81 11.04
CA HIS A 433 -13.84 -6.27 10.94
C HIS A 433 -14.04 -6.90 12.32
N THR A 434 -14.65 -8.09 12.32
CA THR A 434 -14.82 -8.92 13.51
C THR A 434 -13.93 -10.15 13.47
N ASP A 435 -13.82 -10.88 14.59
CA ASP A 435 -13.14 -12.19 14.63
C ASP A 435 -13.83 -13.18 13.67
N ALA A 436 -15.17 -13.07 13.50
CA ALA A 436 -15.90 -13.91 12.54
C ALA A 436 -15.51 -13.59 11.08
N ASP A 437 -15.25 -12.32 10.74
CA ASP A 437 -14.74 -11.97 9.42
C ASP A 437 -13.35 -12.60 9.22
N ALA A 438 -12.43 -12.49 10.18
CA ALA A 438 -11.12 -13.12 10.09
C ALA A 438 -11.22 -14.63 9.84
N MET A 439 -12.08 -15.31 10.60
CA MET A 439 -12.31 -16.76 10.45
C MET A 439 -13.04 -17.12 9.15
N HIS A 440 -13.88 -16.22 8.60
CA HIS A 440 -14.50 -16.45 7.30
C HIS A 440 -13.44 -16.61 6.20
N TYR A 441 -12.44 -15.72 6.15
CA TYR A 441 -11.35 -15.87 5.18
C TYR A 441 -10.56 -17.16 5.42
N ALA A 442 -10.17 -17.47 6.66
CA ALA A 442 -9.43 -18.68 6.98
C ALA A 442 -10.17 -19.97 6.55
N ASN A 443 -11.49 -20.02 6.75
CA ASN A 443 -12.32 -21.14 6.32
C ASN A 443 -12.37 -21.27 4.79
N VAL A 444 -12.55 -20.16 4.06
CA VAL A 444 -12.55 -20.16 2.59
C VAL A 444 -11.18 -20.56 2.04
N PHE A 445 -10.10 -20.16 2.71
CA PHE A 445 -8.74 -20.60 2.36
C PHE A 445 -8.56 -22.12 2.60
N ALA A 446 -9.09 -22.66 3.69
CA ALA A 446 -9.06 -24.10 3.96
C ALA A 446 -9.87 -24.91 2.92
N GLU A 447 -11.03 -24.39 2.47
CA GLU A 447 -11.77 -24.98 1.36
C GLU A 447 -10.95 -24.99 0.07
N PHE A 448 -10.29 -23.88 -0.26
CA PHE A 448 -9.37 -23.79 -1.40
C PHE A 448 -8.27 -24.84 -1.33
N VAL A 449 -7.61 -24.96 -0.18
CA VAL A 449 -6.51 -25.92 0.01
C VAL A 449 -7.01 -27.36 -0.10
N THR A 450 -8.19 -27.66 0.46
CA THR A 450 -8.81 -28.98 0.31
C THR A 450 -9.04 -29.35 -1.15
N ASP A 451 -9.52 -28.40 -1.94
CA ASP A 451 -9.76 -28.59 -3.37
C ASP A 451 -8.43 -28.67 -4.16
N LEU A 452 -7.43 -27.90 -3.76
CA LEU A 452 -6.09 -27.92 -4.38
C LEU A 452 -5.37 -29.27 -4.16
N MET A 453 -5.62 -29.94 -3.03
CA MET A 453 -4.98 -31.19 -2.66
C MET A 453 -5.77 -32.44 -3.11
N ALA A 454 -6.99 -32.29 -3.60
CA ALA A 454 -7.83 -33.39 -4.12
C ALA A 454 -7.38 -33.87 -5.51
#